data_9df714acd107c9a49483d8a8b92ba71b
#
_entry.id   9df714acd107c9a49483d8a8b92ba71b
#
_cell.length_a   1.000
_cell.length_b   1.000
_cell.length_c   1.000
_cell.angle_alpha   90.00
_cell.angle_beta   90.00
_cell.angle_gamma   90.00
#
_symmetry.space_group_name_H-M   'P 1'
#
loop_
_entity.id
_entity.type
_entity.pdbx_description
1 polymer ?
#
loop_
_entity_poly.entity_id
_entity_poly.type
_entity_poly.pdbx_seq_one_letter_code
_entity_poly.pdbx_strand_id
1 'polypeptide(L)'
;MHSRNINFKLRPKRIAEFSRILEDEVIPLLQREKGFDDVISFIAPDRNEAVAISLWDKKEDAEADNQKTYPEILRAVAGVIEGTPEVQIFEVEIRPRTRLVLGRVARWFLAMRNRKGFSTRCPQPPAVILPTKVSAT
;
A
#
# COMPACT_ATOMS: atom_id res chain seq x y z
N MET A 1 4.07 -13.84 -7.42
CA MET A 1 4.02 -12.47 -6.86
C MET A 1 5.24 -12.24 -5.98
N HIS A 2 5.85 -11.10 -6.11
CA HIS A 2 7.05 -10.71 -5.36
C HIS A 2 6.82 -9.38 -4.64
N SER A 3 7.48 -9.18 -3.52
CA SER A 3 7.51 -7.91 -2.82
C SER A 3 8.93 -7.33 -2.83
N ARG A 4 9.02 -6.02 -2.99
CA ARG A 4 10.26 -5.28 -2.80
C ARG A 4 10.11 -4.40 -1.58
N ASN A 5 10.91 -4.65 -0.57
CA ASN A 5 10.92 -3.92 0.68
C ASN A 5 12.07 -2.91 0.65
N ILE A 6 11.78 -1.66 0.96
CA ILE A 6 12.77 -0.59 1.02
C ILE A 6 12.72 0.02 2.41
N ASN A 7 13.81 -0.07 3.13
CA ASN A 7 13.95 0.52 4.46
C ASN A 7 14.65 1.88 4.34
N PHE A 8 13.96 2.92 4.82
CA PHE A 8 14.47 4.29 4.84
C PHE A 8 14.75 4.74 6.26
N LYS A 9 15.85 5.42 6.44
CA LYS A 9 16.10 6.20 7.64
C LYS A 9 15.76 7.65 7.35
N LEU A 10 14.81 8.22 8.10
CA LEU A 10 14.32 9.57 7.86
C LEU A 10 15.12 10.59 8.66
N ARG A 11 15.27 11.77 8.09
CA ARG A 11 15.79 12.92 8.84
C ARG A 11 14.77 13.35 9.89
N PRO A 12 15.21 13.83 11.09
CA PRO A 12 14.31 14.32 12.11
C PRO A 12 13.35 15.38 11.58
N LYS A 13 12.07 15.32 11.96
CA LYS A 13 11.02 16.28 11.58
C LYS A 13 10.65 16.28 10.07
N ARG A 14 11.03 15.27 9.31
CA ARG A 14 10.77 15.16 7.86
C ARG A 14 9.72 14.10 7.49
N ILE A 15 9.05 13.50 8.46
CA ILE A 15 8.09 12.43 8.23
C ILE A 15 6.93 12.87 7.33
N ALA A 16 6.32 14.03 7.63
CA ALA A 16 5.20 14.55 6.84
C ALA A 16 5.61 14.87 5.40
N GLU A 17 6.81 15.40 5.20
CA GLU A 17 7.37 15.67 3.88
C GLU A 17 7.65 14.39 3.11
N PHE A 18 8.19 13.37 3.76
CA PHE A 18 8.40 12.05 3.18
C PHE A 18 7.08 11.41 2.71
N SER A 19 6.05 11.44 3.54
CA SER A 19 4.73 10.91 3.18
C SER A 19 4.14 11.62 1.96
N ARG A 20 4.25 12.94 1.90
CA ARG A 20 3.81 13.73 0.75
C ARG A 20 4.56 13.38 -0.52
N ILE A 21 5.88 13.24 -0.47
CA ILE A 21 6.69 12.85 -1.62
C ILE A 21 6.31 11.44 -2.10
N LEU A 22 6.05 10.51 -1.19
CA LEU A 22 5.58 9.17 -1.56
C LEU A 22 4.26 9.24 -2.33
N GLU A 23 3.27 9.98 -1.84
CA GLU A 23 1.95 10.09 -2.45
C GLU A 23 1.99 10.83 -3.79
N ASP A 24 2.69 11.96 -3.85
CA ASP A 24 2.65 12.88 -4.99
C ASP A 24 3.64 12.51 -6.11
N GLU A 25 4.76 11.91 -5.77
CA GLU A 25 5.85 11.65 -6.72
C GLU A 25 6.14 10.16 -6.92
N VAL A 26 6.30 9.39 -5.85
CA VAL A 26 6.75 8.00 -5.92
C VAL A 26 5.66 7.06 -6.40
N ILE A 27 4.48 7.14 -5.82
CA ILE A 27 3.35 6.27 -6.21
C ILE A 27 2.97 6.44 -7.68
N PRO A 28 2.87 7.65 -8.25
CA PRO A 28 2.61 7.82 -9.68
C PRO A 28 3.69 7.23 -10.59
N LEU A 29 4.95 7.26 -10.18
CA LEU A 29 6.05 6.61 -10.92
C LEU A 29 5.89 5.09 -10.94
N LEU A 30 5.60 4.49 -9.79
CA LEU A 30 5.41 3.04 -9.67
C LEU A 30 4.18 2.55 -10.43
N GLN A 31 3.10 3.31 -10.43
CA GLN A 31 1.85 2.95 -11.13
C GLN A 31 2.02 2.85 -12.66
N ARG A 32 3.04 3.46 -13.23
CA ARG A 32 3.37 3.38 -14.66
C ARG A 32 4.20 2.15 -15.02
N GLU A 33 4.77 1.48 -14.03
CA GLU A 33 5.67 0.36 -14.25
C GLU A 33 4.91 -0.94 -14.51
N LYS A 34 5.44 -1.74 -15.44
CA LYS A 34 4.88 -3.04 -15.78
C LYS A 34 4.96 -3.99 -14.58
N GLY A 35 3.86 -4.70 -14.31
CA GLY A 35 3.78 -5.69 -13.26
C GLY A 35 3.64 -5.12 -11.85
N PHE A 36 3.56 -3.81 -11.69
CA PHE A 36 3.24 -3.19 -10.41
C PHE A 36 1.80 -3.50 -9.99
N ASP A 37 1.61 -3.96 -8.78
CA ASP A 37 0.28 -4.29 -8.24
C ASP A 37 -0.15 -3.32 -7.15
N ASP A 38 0.65 -3.11 -6.11
CA ASP A 38 0.30 -2.25 -4.99
C ASP A 38 1.55 -1.80 -4.19
N VAL A 39 1.37 -0.82 -3.33
CA VAL A 39 2.40 -0.35 -2.40
C VAL A 39 1.80 -0.01 -1.04
N ILE A 40 2.49 -0.40 0.01
CA ILE A 40 2.14 -0.10 1.39
C ILE A 40 3.35 0.54 2.05
N SER A 41 3.14 1.64 2.77
CA SER A 41 4.19 2.30 3.53
C SER A 41 3.89 2.27 5.03
N PHE A 42 4.92 2.02 5.82
CA PHE A 42 4.88 2.04 7.27
C PHE A 42 5.86 3.07 7.80
N ILE A 43 5.49 3.77 8.85
CA ILE A 43 6.34 4.76 9.51
C ILE A 43 6.46 4.46 10.99
N ALA A 44 7.67 4.48 11.51
CA ALA A 44 7.98 4.43 12.94
C ALA A 44 8.48 5.81 13.40
N PRO A 45 7.58 6.69 13.89
CA PRO A 45 7.95 8.08 14.19
C PRO A 45 8.99 8.22 15.31
N ASP A 46 8.95 7.33 16.28
CA ASP A 46 9.87 7.31 17.42
C ASP A 46 11.31 6.95 17.04
N ARG A 47 11.50 6.24 15.91
CA ARG A 47 12.81 5.84 15.39
C ARG A 47 13.24 6.59 14.13
N ASN A 48 12.38 7.46 13.60
CA ASN A 48 12.58 8.12 12.31
C ASN A 48 12.88 7.11 11.17
N GLU A 49 12.11 6.04 11.12
CA GLU A 49 12.24 4.99 10.12
C GLU A 49 10.96 4.85 9.29
N ALA A 50 11.11 4.50 8.03
CA ALA A 50 10.00 4.15 7.15
C ALA A 50 10.34 2.88 6.37
N VAL A 51 9.31 2.08 6.10
CA VAL A 51 9.40 0.90 5.25
C VAL A 51 8.35 1.01 4.16
N ALA A 52 8.76 0.96 2.91
CA ALA A 52 7.86 0.86 1.78
C ALA A 52 7.94 -0.55 1.19
N ILE A 53 6.78 -1.18 1.06
CA ILE A 53 6.65 -2.51 0.48
C ILE A 53 5.83 -2.38 -0.81
N SER A 54 6.47 -2.61 -1.96
CA SER A 54 5.81 -2.67 -3.26
C SER A 54 5.59 -4.12 -3.68
N LEU A 55 4.42 -4.39 -4.23
CA LEU A 55 4.01 -5.71 -4.73
C LEU A 55 4.08 -5.75 -6.25
N TRP A 56 4.62 -6.85 -6.78
CA TRP A 56 4.90 -7.04 -8.19
C TRP A 56 4.43 -8.43 -8.66
N ASP A 57 3.93 -8.52 -9.88
CA ASP A 57 3.51 -9.78 -10.48
C ASP A 57 4.68 -10.74 -10.65
N LYS A 58 5.82 -10.24 -11.12
CA LYS A 58 7.04 -11.01 -11.39
C LYS A 58 8.26 -10.38 -10.75
N LYS A 59 9.23 -11.21 -10.42
CA LYS A 59 10.54 -10.78 -9.90
C LYS A 59 11.28 -9.90 -10.89
N GLU A 60 11.23 -10.25 -12.15
CA GLU A 60 11.90 -9.53 -13.24
C GLU A 60 11.37 -8.10 -13.38
N ASP A 61 10.07 -7.89 -13.16
CA ASP A 61 9.45 -6.56 -13.20
C ASP A 61 9.94 -5.69 -12.03
N ALA A 62 10.06 -6.26 -10.83
CA ALA A 62 10.62 -5.59 -9.66
C ALA A 62 12.10 -5.23 -9.84
N GLU A 63 12.88 -6.13 -10.45
CA GLU A 63 14.29 -5.90 -10.75
C GLU A 63 14.48 -4.84 -11.84
N ALA A 64 13.64 -4.84 -12.87
CA ALA A 64 13.66 -3.84 -13.92
C ALA A 64 13.34 -2.44 -13.39
N ASP A 65 12.35 -2.31 -12.51
CA ASP A 65 12.02 -1.06 -11.82
C ASP A 65 13.19 -0.58 -10.95
N ASN A 66 13.86 -1.48 -10.27
CA ASN A 66 15.01 -1.15 -9.42
C ASN A 66 16.16 -0.54 -10.23
N GLN A 67 16.32 -0.89 -11.49
CA GLN A 67 17.34 -0.31 -12.37
C GLN A 67 16.89 1.00 -13.03
N LYS A 68 15.62 1.12 -13.35
CA LYS A 68 15.07 2.23 -14.15
C LYS A 68 14.48 3.35 -13.31
N THR A 69 13.54 3.03 -12.45
CA THR A 69 12.71 4.02 -11.72
C THR A 69 13.25 4.30 -10.32
N TYR A 70 13.87 3.33 -9.69
CA TYR A 70 14.43 3.49 -8.36
C TYR A 70 15.42 4.65 -8.19
N PRO A 71 16.34 4.94 -9.15
CA PRO A 71 17.18 6.13 -9.09
C PRO A 71 16.38 7.45 -9.03
N GLU A 72 15.25 7.53 -9.71
CA GLU A 72 14.37 8.71 -9.68
C GLU A 72 13.69 8.84 -8.32
N ILE A 73 13.25 7.72 -7.74
CA ILE A 73 12.70 7.68 -6.39
C ILE A 73 13.73 8.16 -5.36
N LEU A 74 14.97 7.71 -5.46
CA LEU A 74 16.05 8.15 -4.59
C LEU A 74 16.30 9.66 -4.67
N ARG A 75 16.24 10.24 -5.87
CA ARG A 75 16.36 11.70 -6.03
C ARG A 75 15.22 12.45 -5.37
N ALA A 76 13.98 11.95 -5.50
CA ALA A 76 12.81 12.56 -4.90
C ALA A 76 12.89 12.59 -3.36
N VAL A 77 13.36 11.52 -2.74
CA VAL A 77 13.44 11.39 -1.28
C VAL A 77 14.78 11.81 -0.68
N ALA A 78 15.77 12.16 -1.47
CA ALA A 78 17.15 12.45 -1.02
C ALA A 78 17.21 13.55 0.06
N GLY A 79 16.32 14.54 0.01
CA GLY A 79 16.27 15.64 0.99
C GLY A 79 15.70 15.25 2.35
N VAL A 80 14.99 14.14 2.46
CA VAL A 80 14.25 13.71 3.66
C VAL A 80 14.78 12.43 4.29
N ILE A 81 15.69 11.72 3.64
CA ILE A 81 16.31 10.50 4.13
C ILE A 81 17.77 10.70 4.55
N GLU A 82 18.25 9.83 5.44
CA GLU A 82 19.64 9.71 5.81
C GLU A 82 20.24 8.43 5.21
N GLY A 83 21.44 8.54 4.63
CA GLY A 83 22.16 7.41 4.06
C GLY A 83 21.49 6.79 2.86
N THR A 84 21.89 5.56 2.54
CA THR A 84 21.34 4.78 1.42
C THR A 84 20.28 3.82 1.94
N PRO A 85 19.07 3.80 1.35
CA PRO A 85 18.03 2.83 1.71
C PRO A 85 18.47 1.40 1.44
N GLU A 86 18.03 0.48 2.29
CA GLU A 86 18.23 -0.95 2.10
C GLU A 86 17.07 -1.53 1.30
N VAL A 87 17.38 -2.25 0.22
CA VAL A 87 16.41 -2.87 -0.68
C VAL A 87 16.49 -4.38 -0.58
N GLN A 88 15.36 -5.03 -0.35
CA GLN A 88 15.25 -6.49 -0.30
C GLN A 88 14.06 -6.95 -1.14
N ILE A 89 14.22 -8.06 -1.87
CA ILE A 89 13.16 -8.67 -2.67
C ILE A 89 12.80 -10.02 -2.07
N PHE A 90 11.51 -10.25 -1.84
CA PHE A 90 10.98 -11.50 -1.31
C PHE A 90 9.92 -12.08 -2.24
N GLU A 91 9.79 -13.40 -2.25
CA GLU A 91 8.64 -14.07 -2.83
C GLU A 91 7.45 -13.98 -1.84
N VAL A 92 6.28 -13.61 -2.34
CA VAL A 92 5.07 -13.56 -1.52
C VAL A 92 4.46 -14.95 -1.46
N GLU A 93 4.53 -15.59 -0.29
CA GLU A 93 3.99 -16.93 -0.07
C GLU A 93 2.49 -16.91 0.17
N ILE A 94 2.01 -16.00 1.04
CA ILE A 94 0.60 -15.91 1.41
C ILE A 94 0.07 -14.51 1.19
N ARG A 95 -0.99 -14.37 0.41
CA ARG A 95 -1.73 -13.13 0.23
C ARG A 95 -3.23 -13.41 0.35
N PRO A 96 -3.87 -13.00 1.45
CA PRO A 96 -5.33 -13.09 1.56
C PRO A 96 -6.01 -12.30 0.45
N ARG A 97 -7.01 -12.90 -0.21
CA ARG A 97 -7.78 -12.22 -1.26
C ARG A 97 -8.80 -11.28 -0.63
N THR A 98 -8.43 -10.03 -0.42
CA THR A 98 -9.34 -8.98 0.07
C THR A 98 -10.34 -8.51 -1.00
N ARG A 99 -10.09 -8.74 -2.28
CA ARG A 99 -10.98 -8.33 -3.40
C ARG A 99 -12.40 -8.89 -3.33
N LEU A 100 -12.62 -10.04 -2.68
CA LEU A 100 -13.96 -10.63 -2.54
C LEU A 100 -14.88 -9.85 -1.61
N VAL A 101 -14.35 -9.17 -0.59
CA VAL A 101 -15.12 -8.35 0.36
C VAL A 101 -15.57 -7.05 -0.30
N LEU A 102 -14.70 -6.38 -1.05
CA LEU A 102 -15.02 -5.16 -1.81
C LEU A 102 -16.04 -5.44 -2.94
N GLY A 103 -15.98 -6.59 -3.61
CA GLY A 103 -16.95 -7.00 -4.63
C GLY A 103 -18.36 -7.17 -4.07
N ARG A 104 -18.52 -7.68 -2.84
CA ARG A 104 -19.82 -7.82 -2.18
C ARG A 104 -20.39 -6.48 -1.76
N VAL A 105 -19.58 -5.59 -1.20
CA VAL A 105 -20.00 -4.24 -0.81
C VAL A 105 -20.35 -3.40 -2.04
N ALA A 106 -19.56 -3.47 -3.12
CA ALA A 106 -19.85 -2.76 -4.36
C ALA A 106 -21.13 -3.25 -5.02
N ARG A 107 -21.42 -4.56 -5.01
CA ARG A 107 -22.68 -5.12 -5.50
C ARG A 107 -23.87 -4.66 -4.66
N TRP A 108 -23.70 -4.54 -3.36
CA TRP A 108 -24.72 -4.03 -2.47
C TRP A 108 -25.04 -2.55 -2.72
N PHE A 109 -24.03 -1.71 -2.91
CA PHE A 109 -24.19 -0.30 -3.29
C PHE A 109 -24.85 -0.14 -4.67
N LEU A 110 -24.49 -0.95 -5.66
CA LEU A 110 -25.09 -0.93 -6.99
C LEU A 110 -26.55 -1.39 -6.97
N ALA A 111 -26.89 -2.39 -6.17
CA ALA A 111 -28.28 -2.85 -5.97
C ALA A 111 -29.15 -1.78 -5.30
N MET A 112 -28.61 -0.98 -4.38
CA MET A 112 -29.31 0.14 -3.76
C MET A 112 -29.60 1.29 -4.74
N ARG A 113 -28.66 1.58 -5.65
CA ARG A 113 -28.81 2.69 -6.59
C ARG A 113 -29.87 2.46 -7.64
N ASN A 114 -30.26 1.22 -7.88
CA ASN A 114 -31.21 0.85 -8.93
C ASN A 114 -32.65 0.64 -8.45
N ARG A 115 -32.93 0.77 -7.17
CA ARG A 115 -34.29 0.74 -6.66
C ARG A 115 -34.90 2.14 -6.69
N LYS A 116 -35.63 2.41 -7.76
CA LYS A 116 -36.62 3.49 -7.79
C LYS A 116 -37.75 3.16 -6.81
N GLY A 117 -37.64 3.63 -5.59
CA GLY A 117 -38.62 3.44 -4.54
C GLY A 117 -37.97 3.63 -3.18
N PHE A 118 -37.84 4.88 -2.76
CA PHE A 118 -37.31 5.23 -1.47
C PHE A 118 -38.32 4.88 -0.38
N SER A 119 -38.20 3.71 0.22
CA SER A 119 -38.79 3.44 1.51
C SER A 119 -37.80 3.88 2.60
N THR A 120 -38.26 4.72 3.52
CA THR A 120 -37.49 5.35 4.59
C THR A 120 -36.94 4.39 5.65
N ARG A 121 -36.91 3.09 5.40
CA ARG A 121 -36.18 2.12 6.21
C ARG A 121 -34.83 1.85 5.57
N CYS A 122 -33.78 2.44 6.15
CA CYS A 122 -32.42 2.02 5.88
C CYS A 122 -32.29 0.53 6.19
N PRO A 123 -32.01 -0.35 5.20
CA PRO A 123 -31.62 -1.71 5.51
C PRO A 123 -30.28 -1.64 6.25
N GLN A 124 -30.20 -2.25 7.41
CA GLN A 124 -28.94 -2.34 8.14
C GLN A 124 -27.91 -3.12 7.29
N PRO A 125 -26.66 -2.69 7.25
CA PRO A 125 -25.61 -3.47 6.59
C PRO A 125 -25.50 -4.84 7.27
N PRO A 126 -25.17 -5.89 6.50
CA PRO A 126 -24.93 -7.20 7.09
C PRO A 126 -23.86 -7.07 8.18
N ALA A 127 -24.12 -7.67 9.34
CA ALA A 127 -23.22 -7.63 10.48
C ALA A 127 -21.80 -8.00 10.04
N VAL A 128 -20.87 -7.07 10.15
CA VAL A 128 -19.45 -7.35 10.03
C VAL A 128 -19.07 -8.13 11.28
N ILE A 129 -18.84 -9.42 11.13
CA ILE A 129 -18.29 -10.23 12.22
C ILE A 129 -16.85 -9.77 12.40
N LEU A 130 -16.64 -8.87 13.37
CA LEU A 130 -15.31 -8.55 13.85
C LEU A 130 -14.73 -9.81 14.49
N PRO A 131 -13.47 -10.17 14.20
CA PRO A 131 -12.83 -11.27 14.89
C PRO A 131 -12.82 -10.95 16.38
N THR A 132 -13.47 -11.79 17.16
CA THR A 132 -13.42 -11.74 18.63
C THR A 132 -11.95 -11.79 19.06
N LYS A 133 -11.55 -10.81 19.86
CA LYS A 133 -10.27 -10.84 20.57
C LYS A 133 -10.12 -12.21 21.22
N VAL A 134 -9.18 -13.00 20.75
CA VAL A 134 -8.70 -14.13 21.50
C VAL A 134 -7.93 -13.56 22.68
N SER A 135 -8.56 -13.60 23.87
CA SER A 135 -7.84 -13.35 25.12
C SER A 135 -6.77 -14.42 25.25
N ALA A 136 -5.51 -14.03 25.06
CA ALA A 136 -4.39 -14.83 25.51
C ALA A 136 -4.39 -14.81 27.05
N THR A 137 -4.69 -15.95 27.65
CA THR A 137 -4.36 -16.26 29.04
C THR A 137 -2.92 -16.65 29.13
#